data_fd988fc50ec1f70de1da152830d70900
#
_entry.id   fd988fc50ec1f70de1da152830d70900
#
_cell.length_a   1.000
_cell.length_b   1.000
_cell.length_c   1.000
_cell.angle_alpha   90.00
_cell.angle_beta   90.00
_cell.angle_gamma   90.00
#
_symmetry.space_group_name_H-M   'P 1'
#
loop_
_entity.id
_entity.type
_entity.pdbx_description
1 polymer ?
#
loop_
_entity_poly.entity_id
_entity_poly.type
_entity_poly.pdbx_seq_one_letter_code
_entity_poly.pdbx_strand_id
1 'polypeptide(L)'
;FTSTEAYRKRVIQLGEEPERVFNVGALGVENIMKTDFMTQEEIEQSLNFKLTDKCLLCTYHPVTLSNISSEVQVLNLLEVLDDYKDYHIIFTYSNSDTNSQIIIKRIQEYVDKNKERCMFIPSLGQRRYFSVLKYVKAVIGNSSSGIIEVPSFGIPTLNIGDRQKGRIAANSVIHCGYSTEEIKDGLEKVFAYGQSTIVNPYYKEGTCQAILKIIKTYPLENIVQKHFYDL
;
A
#
# COMPACT_ATOMS: atom_id res chain seq x y z
N PHE A 1 7.07 18.76 -5.88
CA PHE A 1 7.54 17.46 -6.37
C PHE A 1 6.36 16.51 -6.50
N THR A 2 6.28 15.76 -7.61
CA THR A 2 5.25 14.76 -7.87
C THR A 2 5.87 13.40 -8.14
N SER A 3 5.10 12.34 -7.91
CA SER A 3 5.59 10.96 -8.04
C SER A 3 5.34 10.33 -9.41
N THR A 4 4.48 10.94 -10.24
CA THR A 4 4.19 10.46 -11.59
C THR A 4 3.94 11.63 -12.53
N GLU A 5 4.10 11.40 -13.85
CA GLU A 5 3.84 12.45 -14.85
C GLU A 5 2.36 12.87 -14.91
N ALA A 6 1.45 11.93 -14.69
CA ALA A 6 0.03 12.30 -14.63
C ALA A 6 -0.30 13.20 -13.44
N TYR A 7 0.36 12.98 -12.29
CA TYR A 7 0.20 13.90 -11.14
C TYR A 7 0.84 15.24 -11.40
N ARG A 8 1.97 15.28 -12.11
CA ARG A 8 2.56 16.53 -12.58
C ARG A 8 1.57 17.34 -13.40
N LYS A 9 0.97 16.72 -14.41
CA LYS A 9 -0.05 17.36 -15.26
C LYS A 9 -1.24 17.87 -14.46
N ARG A 10 -1.74 17.10 -13.48
CA ARG A 10 -2.84 17.53 -12.61
C ARG A 10 -2.49 18.74 -11.75
N VAL A 11 -1.26 18.81 -11.24
CA VAL A 11 -0.80 19.97 -10.46
C VAL A 11 -0.69 21.22 -11.33
N ILE A 12 -0.20 21.10 -12.57
CA ILE A 12 -0.18 22.20 -13.55
C ILE A 12 -1.62 22.66 -13.85
N GLN A 13 -2.54 21.72 -14.08
CA GLN A 13 -3.96 22.01 -14.32
C GLN A 13 -4.63 22.77 -13.15
N LEU A 14 -4.10 22.63 -11.92
CA LEU A 14 -4.52 23.40 -10.76
C LEU A 14 -3.88 24.81 -10.67
N GLY A 15 -3.20 25.25 -11.72
CA GLY A 15 -2.64 26.59 -11.85
C GLY A 15 -1.18 26.77 -11.40
N GLU A 16 -0.44 25.67 -11.22
CA GLU A 16 1.01 25.77 -10.95
C GLU A 16 1.81 25.88 -12.27
N GLU A 17 2.80 26.75 -12.31
CA GLU A 17 3.69 26.92 -13.46
C GLU A 17 4.44 25.60 -13.78
N PRO A 18 4.47 25.16 -15.06
CA PRO A 18 5.11 23.90 -15.46
C PRO A 18 6.56 23.73 -15.01
N GLU A 19 7.33 24.82 -14.98
CA GLU A 19 8.73 24.83 -14.58
C GLU A 19 8.91 24.65 -13.05
N ARG A 20 7.85 24.84 -12.27
CA ARG A 20 7.83 24.64 -10.82
C ARG A 20 7.38 23.25 -10.38
N VAL A 21 6.89 22.42 -11.32
CA VAL A 21 6.36 21.10 -11.01
C VAL A 21 7.28 20.01 -11.54
N PHE A 22 7.91 19.29 -10.62
CA PHE A 22 8.93 18.29 -10.94
C PHE A 22 8.39 16.87 -10.67
N ASN A 23 8.37 16.03 -11.69
CA ASN A 23 8.10 14.60 -11.53
C ASN A 23 9.42 13.87 -11.20
N VAL A 24 9.61 13.49 -9.98
CA VAL A 24 10.84 12.86 -9.45
C VAL A 24 10.67 11.40 -9.02
N GLY A 25 9.46 10.87 -9.07
CA GLY A 25 9.16 9.56 -8.50
C GLY A 25 8.81 9.60 -7.01
N ALA A 26 8.52 8.45 -6.42
CA ALA A 26 8.17 8.33 -5.01
C ALA A 26 9.39 7.96 -4.16
N LEU A 27 9.71 8.78 -3.14
CA LEU A 27 10.80 8.53 -2.20
C LEU A 27 10.68 7.17 -1.49
N GLY A 28 9.45 6.76 -1.13
CA GLY A 28 9.20 5.45 -0.50
C GLY A 28 9.65 4.29 -1.38
N VAL A 29 9.48 4.42 -2.71
CA VAL A 29 9.90 3.40 -3.67
C VAL A 29 11.43 3.35 -3.83
N GLU A 30 12.10 4.50 -3.84
CA GLU A 30 13.57 4.54 -3.86
C GLU A 30 14.18 3.90 -2.61
N ASN A 31 13.54 4.08 -1.45
CA ASN A 31 14.01 3.49 -0.19
C ASN A 31 14.00 1.96 -0.22
N ILE A 32 13.12 1.33 -1.00
CA ILE A 32 13.11 -0.13 -1.19
C ILE A 32 14.47 -0.60 -1.72
N MET A 33 15.00 0.10 -2.73
CA MET A 33 16.27 -0.24 -3.38
C MET A 33 17.50 -0.10 -2.46
N LYS A 34 17.37 0.68 -1.39
CA LYS A 34 18.42 0.96 -0.40
C LYS A 34 18.25 0.16 0.89
N THR A 35 17.18 -0.63 0.99
CA THR A 35 16.88 -1.38 2.21
C THR A 35 17.82 -2.58 2.34
N ASP A 36 18.46 -2.68 3.49
CA ASP A 36 19.13 -3.90 3.95
C ASP A 36 18.05 -4.85 4.47
N PHE A 37 17.63 -5.79 3.59
CA PHE A 37 16.53 -6.72 3.88
C PHE A 37 16.93 -7.75 4.92
N MET A 38 15.98 -8.12 5.76
CA MET A 38 16.06 -9.26 6.66
C MET A 38 15.86 -10.57 5.90
N THR A 39 16.50 -11.64 6.36
CA THR A 39 16.20 -13.00 5.91
C THR A 39 14.84 -13.46 6.43
N GLN A 40 14.30 -14.54 5.89
CA GLN A 40 13.05 -15.12 6.37
C GLN A 40 13.16 -15.52 7.84
N GLU A 41 14.28 -16.17 8.23
CA GLU A 41 14.53 -16.61 9.59
C GLU A 41 14.59 -15.43 10.57
N GLU A 42 15.25 -14.34 10.21
CA GLU A 42 15.32 -13.13 11.03
C GLU A 42 13.93 -12.52 11.24
N ILE A 43 13.08 -12.51 10.18
CA ILE A 43 11.70 -12.01 10.27
C ILE A 43 10.89 -12.92 11.19
N GLU A 44 10.90 -14.23 10.96
CA GLU A 44 10.16 -15.21 11.76
C GLU A 44 10.54 -15.14 13.24
N GLN A 45 11.84 -15.04 13.55
CA GLN A 45 12.32 -14.85 14.93
C GLN A 45 11.83 -13.55 15.54
N SER A 46 11.92 -12.44 14.76
CA SER A 46 11.53 -11.10 15.23
C SER A 46 10.02 -10.96 15.49
N LEU A 47 9.20 -11.75 14.78
CA LEU A 47 7.76 -11.74 14.88
C LEU A 47 7.22 -12.88 15.75
N ASN A 48 8.03 -13.89 16.06
CA ASN A 48 7.59 -15.18 16.59
C ASN A 48 6.43 -15.76 15.78
N PHE A 49 6.56 -15.69 14.43
CA PHE A 49 5.51 -16.09 13.51
C PHE A 49 6.12 -16.70 12.24
N LYS A 50 5.55 -17.83 11.78
CA LYS A 50 6.03 -18.56 10.59
C LYS A 50 5.51 -17.94 9.31
N LEU A 51 6.43 -17.67 8.37
CA LEU A 51 6.13 -17.29 7.01
C LEU A 51 6.09 -18.54 6.13
N THR A 52 4.95 -18.81 5.53
CA THR A 52 4.76 -19.91 4.57
C THR A 52 4.63 -19.33 3.15
N ASP A 53 4.67 -20.19 2.14
CA ASP A 53 4.38 -19.84 0.75
C ASP A 53 2.94 -19.32 0.54
N LYS A 54 2.06 -19.56 1.53
CA LYS A 54 0.70 -19.07 1.61
C LYS A 54 0.55 -17.99 2.71
N CYS A 55 1.45 -17.01 2.75
CA CYS A 55 1.36 -15.89 3.69
C CYS A 55 0.80 -14.64 3.01
N LEU A 56 -0.11 -13.95 3.69
CA LEU A 56 -0.70 -12.68 3.26
C LEU A 56 -0.34 -11.57 4.25
N LEU A 57 -0.16 -10.36 3.74
CA LEU A 57 -0.04 -9.15 4.55
C LEU A 57 -1.31 -8.31 4.40
N CYS A 58 -2.00 -8.04 5.49
CA CYS A 58 -3.27 -7.32 5.51
C CYS A 58 -3.17 -6.01 6.27
N THR A 59 -3.58 -4.92 5.63
CA THR A 59 -3.73 -3.61 6.27
C THR A 59 -5.04 -2.97 5.85
N TYR A 60 -5.96 -2.78 6.80
CA TYR A 60 -7.26 -2.19 6.52
C TYR A 60 -7.47 -0.90 7.31
N HIS A 61 -7.79 0.19 6.60
CA HIS A 61 -8.05 1.51 7.16
C HIS A 61 -9.53 1.87 7.04
N PRO A 62 -10.06 2.69 7.95
CA PRO A 62 -11.42 3.20 7.82
C PRO A 62 -11.55 4.08 6.56
N VAL A 63 -12.74 4.07 5.97
CA VAL A 63 -13.12 4.94 4.86
C VAL A 63 -14.13 5.95 5.37
N THR A 64 -13.72 7.20 5.48
CA THR A 64 -14.50 8.27 6.16
C THR A 64 -15.75 8.69 5.38
N LEU A 65 -15.76 8.51 4.06
CA LEU A 65 -16.86 8.92 3.16
C LEU A 65 -17.53 7.71 2.49
N SER A 66 -17.73 6.62 3.23
CA SER A 66 -18.41 5.42 2.72
C SER A 66 -19.83 5.33 3.27
N ASN A 67 -20.75 4.85 2.44
CA ASN A 67 -22.12 4.53 2.86
C ASN A 67 -22.19 3.19 3.65
N ILE A 68 -21.11 2.39 3.61
CA ILE A 68 -20.98 1.13 4.35
C ILE A 68 -20.06 1.40 5.54
N SER A 69 -20.48 1.01 6.75
CA SER A 69 -19.65 1.22 7.94
C SER A 69 -18.32 0.48 7.85
N SER A 70 -17.26 1.06 8.42
CA SER A 70 -15.93 0.43 8.46
C SER A 70 -15.95 -0.92 9.16
N GLU A 71 -16.85 -1.12 10.11
CA GLU A 71 -17.07 -2.40 10.79
C GLU A 71 -17.58 -3.47 9.82
N VAL A 72 -18.62 -3.18 9.05
CA VAL A 72 -19.16 -4.11 8.04
C VAL A 72 -18.11 -4.45 6.99
N GLN A 73 -17.36 -3.44 6.52
CA GLN A 73 -16.31 -3.65 5.53
C GLN A 73 -15.24 -4.63 6.01
N VAL A 74 -14.75 -4.47 7.25
CA VAL A 74 -13.73 -5.37 7.80
C VAL A 74 -14.31 -6.75 8.12
N LEU A 75 -15.55 -6.84 8.58
CA LEU A 75 -16.21 -8.12 8.85
C LEU A 75 -16.38 -8.95 7.57
N ASN A 76 -16.77 -8.33 6.46
CA ASN A 76 -16.87 -9.02 5.16
C ASN A 76 -15.51 -9.59 4.72
N LEU A 77 -14.41 -8.81 4.92
CA LEU A 77 -13.07 -9.32 4.64
C LEU A 77 -12.71 -10.52 5.53
N LEU A 78 -12.95 -10.42 6.85
CA LEU A 78 -12.63 -11.48 7.79
C LEU A 78 -13.44 -12.76 7.54
N GLU A 79 -14.72 -12.62 7.15
CA GLU A 79 -15.59 -13.74 6.75
C GLU A 79 -15.00 -14.48 5.55
N VAL A 80 -14.59 -13.76 4.51
CA VAL A 80 -13.96 -14.39 3.33
C VAL A 80 -12.65 -15.08 3.69
N LEU A 81 -11.84 -14.52 4.60
CA LEU A 81 -10.59 -15.14 5.03
C LEU A 81 -10.77 -16.45 5.82
N ASP A 82 -11.98 -16.73 6.31
CA ASP A 82 -12.31 -18.02 6.93
C ASP A 82 -12.41 -19.17 5.92
N ASP A 83 -12.59 -18.89 4.62
CA ASP A 83 -12.54 -19.89 3.55
C ASP A 83 -11.09 -20.30 3.22
N TYR A 84 -10.08 -19.53 3.66
CA TYR A 84 -8.66 -19.73 3.33
C TYR A 84 -7.82 -20.08 4.57
N LYS A 85 -8.22 -21.15 5.29
CA LYS A 85 -7.62 -21.55 6.58
C LYS A 85 -6.16 -22.01 6.48
N ASP A 86 -5.70 -22.37 5.31
CA ASP A 86 -4.31 -22.75 5.02
C ASP A 86 -3.39 -21.54 4.76
N TYR A 87 -3.93 -20.32 4.74
CA TYR A 87 -3.14 -19.09 4.62
C TYR A 87 -2.77 -18.53 5.99
N HIS A 88 -1.50 -18.16 6.14
CA HIS A 88 -1.00 -17.38 7.25
C HIS A 88 -1.23 -15.89 6.98
N ILE A 89 -1.64 -15.12 7.97
CA ILE A 89 -2.01 -13.73 7.76
C ILE A 89 -1.34 -12.83 8.81
N ILE A 90 -0.58 -11.86 8.34
CA ILE A 90 -0.04 -10.79 9.17
C ILE A 90 -0.95 -9.58 9.01
N PHE A 91 -1.66 -9.21 10.06
CA PHE A 91 -2.41 -7.95 10.12
C PHE A 91 -1.55 -6.85 10.72
N THR A 92 -1.61 -5.66 10.12
CA THR A 92 -1.06 -4.43 10.71
C THR A 92 -2.20 -3.49 11.11
N TYR A 93 -1.94 -2.61 12.12
CA TYR A 93 -2.94 -1.66 12.57
C TYR A 93 -3.30 -0.66 11.46
N SER A 94 -4.54 -0.20 11.52
CA SER A 94 -4.94 0.98 10.77
C SER A 94 -4.28 2.23 11.37
N ASN A 95 -4.24 3.30 10.57
CA ASN A 95 -3.86 4.62 11.07
C ASN A 95 -4.88 5.14 12.10
N SER A 96 -4.57 6.30 12.72
CA SER A 96 -5.38 6.90 13.78
C SER A 96 -6.64 7.63 13.29
N ASP A 97 -7.17 7.29 12.12
CA ASP A 97 -8.39 7.89 11.58
C ASP A 97 -9.62 7.54 12.42
N THR A 98 -10.67 8.34 12.28
CA THR A 98 -11.98 8.07 12.90
C THR A 98 -12.46 6.66 12.52
N ASN A 99 -12.99 5.90 13.49
CA ASN A 99 -13.42 4.50 13.36
C ASN A 99 -12.29 3.46 13.24
N SER A 100 -11.01 3.83 13.40
CA SER A 100 -9.92 2.85 13.41
C SER A 100 -10.05 1.83 14.56
N GLN A 101 -10.56 2.26 15.71
CA GLN A 101 -10.69 1.41 16.90
C GLN A 101 -11.62 0.21 16.69
N ILE A 102 -12.72 0.39 15.92
CA ILE A 102 -13.62 -0.74 15.64
C ILE A 102 -12.96 -1.77 14.71
N ILE A 103 -12.19 -1.33 13.72
CA ILE A 103 -11.41 -2.21 12.84
C ILE A 103 -10.39 -2.99 13.65
N ILE A 104 -9.59 -2.30 14.49
CA ILE A 104 -8.59 -2.92 15.36
C ILE A 104 -9.23 -3.97 16.25
N LYS A 105 -10.36 -3.65 16.88
CA LYS A 105 -11.10 -4.57 17.74
C LYS A 105 -11.54 -5.83 16.98
N ARG A 106 -12.15 -5.69 15.80
CA ARG A 106 -12.63 -6.84 15.01
C ARG A 106 -11.48 -7.72 14.50
N ILE A 107 -10.40 -7.11 14.06
CA ILE A 107 -9.20 -7.87 13.66
C ILE A 107 -8.60 -8.60 14.86
N GLN A 108 -8.50 -7.96 16.04
CA GLN A 108 -7.98 -8.59 17.24
C GLN A 108 -8.85 -9.80 17.66
N GLU A 109 -10.18 -9.63 17.68
CA GLU A 109 -11.13 -10.72 17.98
C GLU A 109 -10.96 -11.90 17.02
N TYR A 110 -10.69 -11.62 15.72
CA TYR A 110 -10.44 -12.62 14.70
C TYR A 110 -9.11 -13.34 14.91
N VAL A 111 -8.05 -12.60 15.17
CA VAL A 111 -6.71 -13.15 15.42
C VAL A 111 -6.70 -14.00 16.69
N ASP A 112 -7.40 -13.59 17.75
CA ASP A 112 -7.49 -14.36 19.00
C ASP A 112 -8.11 -15.75 18.81
N LYS A 113 -8.97 -15.91 17.79
CA LYS A 113 -9.58 -17.20 17.41
C LYS A 113 -8.72 -18.01 16.42
N ASN A 114 -7.72 -17.39 15.80
CA ASN A 114 -6.91 -17.98 14.73
C ASN A 114 -5.40 -17.82 14.98
N LYS A 115 -4.95 -17.92 16.25
CA LYS A 115 -3.56 -17.64 16.65
C LYS A 115 -2.52 -18.53 15.98
N GLU A 116 -2.90 -19.71 15.52
CA GLU A 116 -2.03 -20.65 14.83
C GLU A 116 -1.61 -20.18 13.43
N ARG A 117 -2.42 -19.31 12.78
CA ARG A 117 -2.20 -18.82 11.40
C ARG A 117 -2.27 -17.30 11.25
N CYS A 118 -2.70 -16.58 12.28
CA CYS A 118 -2.86 -15.12 12.22
C CYS A 118 -2.07 -14.43 13.32
N MET A 119 -1.49 -13.28 12.98
CA MET A 119 -0.93 -12.36 13.95
C MET A 119 -1.42 -10.93 13.70
N PHE A 120 -1.42 -10.11 14.73
CA PHE A 120 -1.78 -8.70 14.65
C PHE A 120 -0.73 -7.85 15.35
N ILE A 121 -0.11 -6.94 14.63
CA ILE A 121 0.98 -6.10 15.12
C ILE A 121 0.70 -4.63 14.81
N PRO A 122 0.97 -3.69 15.73
CA PRO A 122 0.75 -2.26 15.47
C PRO A 122 1.51 -1.72 14.26
N SER A 123 2.76 -2.10 14.12
CA SER A 123 3.62 -1.70 13.01
C SER A 123 4.78 -2.67 12.85
N LEU A 124 5.10 -2.99 11.61
CA LEU A 124 6.31 -3.72 11.28
C LEU A 124 7.56 -2.83 11.28
N GLY A 125 7.39 -1.50 11.22
CA GLY A 125 8.47 -0.58 10.86
C GLY A 125 8.91 -0.78 9.40
N GLN A 126 9.68 0.15 8.84
CA GLN A 126 9.99 0.15 7.41
C GLN A 126 10.82 -1.07 6.97
N ARG A 127 11.95 -1.34 7.65
CA ARG A 127 12.87 -2.44 7.27
C ARG A 127 12.16 -3.80 7.27
N ARG A 128 11.45 -4.12 8.35
CA ARG A 128 10.73 -5.39 8.48
C ARG A 128 9.54 -5.47 7.52
N TYR A 129 8.79 -4.39 7.34
CA TYR A 129 7.70 -4.31 6.38
C TYR A 129 8.17 -4.65 4.96
N PHE A 130 9.21 -3.99 4.47
CA PHE A 130 9.77 -4.27 3.15
C PHE A 130 10.37 -5.68 3.06
N SER A 131 10.97 -6.18 4.14
CA SER A 131 11.48 -7.55 4.16
C SER A 131 10.36 -8.59 4.08
N VAL A 132 9.25 -8.41 4.82
CA VAL A 132 8.06 -9.27 4.76
C VAL A 132 7.47 -9.33 3.36
N LEU A 133 7.44 -8.21 2.62
CA LEU A 133 6.92 -8.17 1.24
C LEU A 133 7.66 -9.10 0.26
N LYS A 134 8.89 -9.54 0.58
CA LYS A 134 9.63 -10.52 -0.23
C LYS A 134 9.13 -11.96 -0.06
N TYR A 135 8.39 -12.23 1.02
CA TYR A 135 8.02 -13.58 1.43
C TYR A 135 6.50 -13.80 1.51
N VAL A 136 5.69 -12.76 1.29
CA VAL A 136 4.23 -12.92 1.25
C VAL A 136 3.75 -13.17 -0.18
N LYS A 137 2.68 -13.95 -0.30
CA LYS A 137 2.02 -14.25 -1.57
C LYS A 137 1.37 -13.03 -2.18
N ALA A 138 0.78 -12.19 -1.33
CA ALA A 138 0.04 -10.98 -1.74
C ALA A 138 -0.15 -10.01 -0.57
N VAL A 139 -0.47 -8.77 -0.91
CA VAL A 139 -0.98 -7.76 0.03
C VAL A 139 -2.47 -7.58 -0.17
N ILE A 140 -3.25 -7.51 0.92
CA ILE A 140 -4.70 -7.31 0.88
C ILE A 140 -5.12 -6.15 1.78
N GLY A 141 -6.20 -5.48 1.42
CA GLY A 141 -6.75 -4.36 2.18
C GLY A 141 -6.88 -3.09 1.37
N ASN A 142 -6.70 -1.94 2.00
CA ASN A 142 -6.88 -0.64 1.35
C ASN A 142 -5.76 0.36 1.66
N SER A 143 -4.58 -0.12 2.03
CA SER A 143 -3.41 0.72 2.28
C SER A 143 -2.84 1.30 0.97
N SER A 144 -2.36 2.55 1.03
CA SER A 144 -1.66 3.16 -0.11
C SER A 144 -0.36 2.43 -0.48
N SER A 145 0.24 1.73 0.46
CA SER A 145 1.44 0.93 0.20
C SER A 145 1.19 -0.16 -0.85
N GLY A 146 -0.01 -0.78 -0.85
CA GLY A 146 -0.42 -1.75 -1.87
C GLY A 146 -0.40 -1.19 -3.29
N ILE A 147 -0.56 0.13 -3.44
CA ILE A 147 -0.54 0.83 -4.73
C ILE A 147 0.86 1.34 -5.08
N ILE A 148 1.59 1.85 -4.09
CA ILE A 148 2.83 2.63 -4.31
C ILE A 148 4.08 1.75 -4.20
N GLU A 149 4.22 0.98 -3.11
CA GLU A 149 5.43 0.22 -2.79
C GLU A 149 5.38 -1.23 -3.29
N VAL A 150 4.27 -1.91 -3.04
CA VAL A 150 4.11 -3.36 -3.30
C VAL A 150 4.41 -3.78 -4.73
N PRO A 151 4.04 -3.01 -5.79
CA PRO A 151 4.40 -3.37 -7.16
C PRO A 151 5.91 -3.55 -7.40
N SER A 152 6.76 -2.87 -6.61
CA SER A 152 8.23 -3.02 -6.70
C SER A 152 8.75 -4.36 -6.19
N PHE A 153 7.93 -5.15 -5.51
CA PHE A 153 8.28 -6.49 -5.04
C PHE A 153 7.81 -7.61 -5.97
N GLY A 154 7.11 -7.26 -7.05
CA GLY A 154 6.65 -8.25 -8.02
C GLY A 154 5.47 -9.10 -7.55
N ILE A 155 4.76 -8.70 -6.49
CA ILE A 155 3.63 -9.41 -5.92
C ILE A 155 2.31 -8.65 -6.15
N PRO A 156 1.16 -9.35 -6.21
CA PRO A 156 -0.13 -8.72 -6.39
C PRO A 156 -0.66 -8.07 -5.12
N THR A 157 -1.53 -7.08 -5.33
CA THR A 157 -2.33 -6.45 -4.28
C THR A 157 -3.81 -6.63 -4.56
N LEU A 158 -4.60 -7.05 -3.56
CA LEU A 158 -6.05 -6.87 -3.56
C LEU A 158 -6.39 -5.55 -2.87
N ASN A 159 -6.78 -4.55 -3.64
CA ASN A 159 -7.24 -3.27 -3.12
C ASN A 159 -8.75 -3.29 -2.96
N ILE A 160 -9.22 -3.27 -1.70
CA ILE A 160 -10.63 -3.38 -1.34
C ILE A 160 -11.23 -1.98 -1.20
N GLY A 161 -12.28 -1.73 -1.97
CA GLY A 161 -13.09 -0.51 -1.89
C GLY A 161 -12.43 0.74 -2.46
N ASP A 162 -12.99 1.89 -2.12
CA ASP A 162 -12.77 3.16 -2.81
C ASP A 162 -11.68 4.06 -2.20
N ARG A 163 -11.06 3.66 -1.08
CA ARG A 163 -10.07 4.51 -0.39
C ARG A 163 -8.93 4.96 -1.30
N GLN A 164 -8.55 4.14 -2.26
CA GLN A 164 -7.46 4.42 -3.21
C GLN A 164 -7.98 4.82 -4.60
N LYS A 165 -9.28 5.06 -4.77
CA LYS A 165 -9.91 5.40 -6.06
C LYS A 165 -9.25 6.61 -6.72
N GLY A 166 -8.98 6.52 -8.02
CA GLY A 166 -8.34 7.58 -8.81
C GLY A 166 -6.82 7.66 -8.69
N ARG A 167 -6.19 6.82 -7.87
CA ARG A 167 -4.73 6.66 -7.89
C ARG A 167 -4.29 5.84 -9.10
N ILE A 168 -3.14 6.19 -9.65
CA ILE A 168 -2.48 5.37 -10.67
C ILE A 168 -2.03 4.08 -9.99
N ALA A 169 -2.31 2.95 -10.64
CA ALA A 169 -1.96 1.64 -10.13
C ALA A 169 -1.20 0.81 -11.18
N ALA A 170 -0.32 -0.06 -10.72
CA ALA A 170 0.31 -1.07 -11.57
C ALA A 170 -0.70 -2.17 -11.96
N ASN A 171 -0.36 -2.96 -12.99
CA ASN A 171 -1.17 -4.10 -13.44
C ASN A 171 -1.31 -5.22 -12.39
N SER A 172 -0.45 -5.24 -11.38
CA SER A 172 -0.53 -6.17 -10.25
C SER A 172 -1.56 -5.79 -9.18
N VAL A 173 -2.20 -4.63 -9.29
CA VAL A 173 -3.22 -4.17 -8.35
C VAL A 173 -4.60 -4.55 -8.87
N ILE A 174 -5.25 -5.44 -8.15
CA ILE A 174 -6.61 -5.91 -8.42
C ILE A 174 -7.54 -5.14 -7.50
N HIS A 175 -8.52 -4.44 -8.08
CA HIS A 175 -9.52 -3.69 -7.32
C HIS A 175 -10.80 -4.51 -7.19
N CYS A 176 -11.41 -4.48 -6.00
CA CYS A 176 -12.74 -5.05 -5.75
C CYS A 176 -13.58 -4.12 -4.86
N GLY A 177 -14.87 -4.40 -4.78
CA GLY A 177 -15.78 -3.71 -3.85
C GLY A 177 -15.65 -4.22 -2.42
N TYR A 178 -16.74 -4.07 -1.65
CA TYR A 178 -16.78 -4.36 -0.22
C TYR A 178 -17.57 -5.64 0.12
N SER A 179 -18.32 -6.24 -0.84
CA SER A 179 -19.09 -7.44 -0.57
C SER A 179 -18.19 -8.68 -0.47
N THR A 180 -18.67 -9.69 0.22
CA THR A 180 -17.95 -10.96 0.36
C THR A 180 -17.68 -11.61 -0.99
N GLU A 181 -18.64 -11.56 -1.92
CA GLU A 181 -18.49 -12.08 -3.28
C GLU A 181 -17.38 -11.35 -4.05
N GLU A 182 -17.38 -10.01 -4.03
CA GLU A 182 -16.35 -9.21 -4.72
C GLU A 182 -14.96 -9.44 -4.16
N ILE A 183 -14.85 -9.56 -2.82
CA ILE A 183 -13.56 -9.83 -2.14
C ILE A 183 -13.08 -11.24 -2.51
N LYS A 184 -13.96 -12.23 -2.53
CA LYS A 184 -13.64 -13.62 -2.90
C LYS A 184 -13.15 -13.71 -4.34
N ASP A 185 -13.90 -13.15 -5.29
CA ASP A 185 -13.50 -13.07 -6.70
C ASP A 185 -12.16 -12.33 -6.87
N GLY A 186 -11.94 -11.28 -6.08
CA GLY A 186 -10.68 -10.55 -6.06
C GLY A 186 -9.52 -11.40 -5.56
N LEU A 187 -9.69 -12.18 -4.49
CA LEU A 187 -8.66 -13.08 -3.97
C LEU A 187 -8.34 -14.21 -4.98
N GLU A 188 -9.34 -14.78 -5.65
CA GLU A 188 -9.09 -15.78 -6.69
C GLU A 188 -8.20 -15.23 -7.82
N LYS A 189 -8.46 -13.99 -8.27
CA LYS A 189 -7.62 -13.31 -9.26
C LYS A 189 -6.20 -13.04 -8.73
N VAL A 190 -6.06 -12.64 -7.46
CA VAL A 190 -4.77 -12.44 -6.80
C VAL A 190 -3.98 -13.74 -6.72
N PHE A 191 -4.61 -14.85 -6.36
CA PHE A 191 -3.94 -16.14 -6.24
C PHE A 191 -3.59 -16.76 -7.58
N ALA A 192 -4.38 -16.47 -8.62
CA ALA A 192 -4.11 -16.85 -10.01
C ALA A 192 -3.13 -15.90 -10.71
N TYR A 193 -2.71 -14.80 -10.06
CA TYR A 193 -1.81 -13.82 -10.67
C TYR A 193 -0.47 -14.47 -11.00
N GLY A 194 -0.19 -14.57 -12.31
CA GLY A 194 1.02 -15.21 -12.83
C GLY A 194 2.23 -14.25 -12.82
N GLN A 195 3.37 -14.75 -13.25
CA GLN A 195 4.59 -13.95 -13.45
C GLN A 195 4.43 -13.04 -14.67
N SER A 196 3.75 -11.91 -14.50
CA SER A 196 3.75 -10.83 -15.50
C SER A 196 4.81 -9.79 -15.12
N THR A 197 5.36 -9.10 -16.11
CA THR A 197 6.25 -7.97 -15.84
C THR A 197 5.45 -6.86 -15.16
N ILE A 198 5.78 -6.59 -13.91
CA ILE A 198 5.17 -5.52 -13.13
C ILE A 198 6.05 -4.26 -13.27
N VAL A 199 5.46 -3.20 -13.80
CA VAL A 199 6.10 -1.89 -13.88
C VAL A 199 5.47 -0.99 -12.82
N ASN A 200 6.27 -0.57 -11.83
CA ASN A 200 5.79 0.35 -10.81
C ASN A 200 5.77 1.78 -11.38
N PRO A 201 4.59 2.42 -11.55
CA PRO A 201 4.47 3.76 -12.11
C PRO A 201 5.08 4.86 -11.21
N TYR A 202 5.36 4.54 -9.96
CA TYR A 202 5.94 5.46 -8.97
C TYR A 202 7.47 5.37 -8.90
N TYR A 203 8.07 4.40 -9.57
CA TYR A 203 9.51 4.24 -9.55
C TYR A 203 10.19 5.22 -10.50
N LYS A 204 11.18 5.92 -10.00
CA LYS A 204 12.21 6.63 -10.77
C LYS A 204 13.56 6.43 -10.10
N GLU A 205 14.57 6.22 -10.90
CA GLU A 205 15.93 6.14 -10.42
C GLU A 205 16.42 7.53 -9.99
N GLY A 206 17.13 7.58 -8.86
CA GLY A 206 17.75 8.81 -8.38
C GLY A 206 16.78 9.87 -7.85
N THR A 207 15.59 9.49 -7.37
CA THR A 207 14.58 10.40 -6.81
C THR A 207 15.18 11.36 -5.77
N CYS A 208 15.93 10.86 -4.79
CA CYS A 208 16.50 11.66 -3.72
C CYS A 208 17.53 12.68 -4.26
N GLN A 209 18.41 12.22 -5.14
CA GLN A 209 19.43 13.07 -5.77
C GLN A 209 18.80 14.17 -6.63
N ALA A 210 17.75 13.82 -7.39
CA ALA A 210 17.01 14.79 -8.20
C ALA A 210 16.37 15.88 -7.33
N ILE A 211 15.72 15.50 -6.23
CA ILE A 211 15.11 16.45 -5.27
C ILE A 211 16.19 17.34 -4.67
N LEU A 212 17.29 16.77 -4.17
CA LEU A 212 18.39 17.54 -3.58
C LEU A 212 19.03 18.50 -4.57
N LYS A 213 19.23 18.08 -5.81
CA LYS A 213 19.75 18.94 -6.87
C LYS A 213 18.84 20.13 -7.09
N ILE A 214 17.53 19.90 -7.25
CA ILE A 214 16.55 20.95 -7.48
C ILE A 214 16.53 21.92 -6.27
N ILE A 215 16.43 21.41 -5.05
CA ILE A 215 16.40 22.26 -3.84
C ILE A 215 17.65 23.16 -3.75
N LYS A 216 18.83 22.64 -4.14
CA LYS A 216 20.10 23.38 -4.07
C LYS A 216 20.32 24.39 -5.19
N THR A 217 19.68 24.20 -6.34
CA THR A 217 19.97 24.99 -7.55
C THR A 217 18.79 25.80 -8.06
N TYR A 218 17.58 25.56 -7.52
CA TYR A 218 16.40 26.29 -7.94
C TYR A 218 16.48 27.76 -7.48
N PRO A 219 16.23 28.73 -8.38
CA PRO A 219 16.25 30.14 -8.01
C PRO A 219 15.11 30.43 -7.02
N LEU A 220 15.44 31.14 -5.93
CA LEU A 220 14.48 31.44 -4.86
C LEU A 220 13.95 32.86 -4.91
N GLU A 221 14.44 33.69 -5.84
CA GLU A 221 14.01 35.07 -6.04
C GLU A 221 12.51 35.06 -6.39
N ASN A 222 11.70 35.80 -5.65
CA ASN A 222 10.26 35.96 -5.80
C ASN A 222 9.45 34.63 -5.72
N ILE A 223 10.03 33.56 -5.17
CA ILE A 223 9.39 32.23 -5.11
C ILE A 223 8.08 32.22 -4.32
N VAL A 224 7.93 33.15 -3.36
CA VAL A 224 6.74 33.27 -2.52
C VAL A 224 5.57 33.95 -3.26
N GLN A 225 5.86 34.75 -4.27
CA GLN A 225 4.83 35.42 -5.10
C GLN A 225 4.48 34.49 -6.26
N LYS A 226 3.39 33.78 -6.10
CA LYS A 226 2.88 32.89 -7.13
C LYS A 226 1.83 33.58 -7.98
N HIS A 227 1.89 33.35 -9.28
CA HIS A 227 0.83 33.68 -10.22
C HIS A 227 0.10 32.40 -10.61
N PHE A 228 -1.19 32.52 -10.87
CA PHE A 228 -1.95 31.40 -11.40
C PHE A 228 -1.53 31.19 -12.86
N TYR A 229 -1.25 29.95 -13.22
CA TYR A 229 -0.90 29.57 -14.58
C TYR A 229 -2.18 29.19 -15.34
N ASP A 230 -2.54 29.98 -16.34
CA ASP A 230 -3.64 29.70 -17.25
C ASP A 230 -3.17 28.72 -18.34
N LEU A 231 -3.99 27.68 -18.63
CA LEU A 231 -3.72 26.64 -19.64
C LEU A 231 -4.06 27.14 -21.06
#